data_7895aa153b7d0d40cbf6cdd1acc3386b
#
_entry.id   7895aa153b7d0d40cbf6cdd1acc3386b
#
_cell.length_a   1.000
_cell.length_b   1.000
_cell.length_c   1.000
_cell.angle_alpha   90.00
_cell.angle_beta   90.00
_cell.angle_gamma   90.00
#
_symmetry.space_group_name_H-M   'P 1'
#
loop_
_entity.id
_entity.type
_entity.pdbx_description
1 polymer ?
#
loop_
_entity_poly.entity_id
_entity_poly.type
_entity_poly.pdbx_seq_one_letter_code
_entity_poly.pdbx_strand_id
1 'polypeptide(L)'
;ITHMFMHGGFTHILFNMFGVYMFGTRLEQMWGAKRYLNFYIITGLGAALIHTLIQDYEITQGLVSINQPTVGASGALFGILVAFAMYWPNTELYIMFIPVPIKAKYLVGAYAAYELFAGVSGFQSGVAHFAHLGGALFGFLLVKYWNKTNRNTLY
;
A
#
# COMPACT_ATOMS: atom_id res chain seq x y z
N ILE A 1 -12.52 0.10 -8.79
CA ILE A 1 -11.26 0.12 -9.58
C ILE A 1 -10.89 1.55 -9.97
N THR A 2 -11.81 2.36 -10.47
CA THR A 2 -11.52 3.72 -10.96
C THR A 2 -10.87 4.63 -9.92
N HIS A 3 -11.22 4.53 -8.64
CA HIS A 3 -10.64 5.31 -7.55
C HIS A 3 -9.10 5.18 -7.46
N MET A 4 -8.54 4.04 -7.87
CA MET A 4 -7.09 3.80 -7.86
C MET A 4 -6.33 4.66 -8.88
N PHE A 5 -7.03 5.22 -9.86
CA PHE A 5 -6.47 6.08 -10.93
C PHE A 5 -6.83 7.56 -10.77
N MET A 6 -7.67 7.88 -9.79
CA MET A 6 -8.03 9.26 -9.46
C MET A 6 -7.14 9.79 -8.35
N HIS A 7 -6.76 11.05 -8.42
CA HIS A 7 -5.89 11.69 -7.44
C HIS A 7 -6.41 13.07 -7.06
N GLY A 8 -6.28 13.43 -5.79
CA GLY A 8 -6.78 14.69 -5.24
C GLY A 8 -5.93 15.93 -5.59
N GLY A 9 -4.83 15.79 -6.36
CA GLY A 9 -3.99 16.91 -6.79
C GLY A 9 -2.65 16.44 -7.36
N PHE A 10 -1.87 17.40 -7.90
CA PHE A 10 -0.61 17.11 -8.58
C PHE A 10 0.42 16.44 -7.67
N THR A 11 0.59 16.92 -6.45
CA THR A 11 1.53 16.33 -5.50
C THR A 11 1.14 14.88 -5.14
N HIS A 12 -0.16 14.62 -5.00
CA HIS A 12 -0.68 13.28 -4.69
C HIS A 12 -0.37 12.30 -5.83
N ILE A 13 -0.64 12.65 -7.09
CA ILE A 13 -0.31 11.77 -8.23
C ILE A 13 1.21 11.61 -8.38
N LEU A 14 1.98 12.68 -8.20
CA LEU A 14 3.43 12.66 -8.33
C LEU A 14 4.06 11.64 -7.36
N PHE A 15 3.74 11.69 -6.08
CA PHE A 15 4.30 10.77 -5.08
C PHE A 15 3.80 9.34 -5.25
N ASN A 16 2.54 9.15 -5.63
CA ASN A 16 2.03 7.81 -5.94
C ASN A 16 2.77 7.20 -7.13
N MET A 17 2.88 7.92 -8.25
CA MET A 17 3.55 7.41 -9.45
C MET A 17 5.04 7.22 -9.23
N PHE A 18 5.68 8.10 -8.48
CA PHE A 18 7.08 7.94 -8.09
C PHE A 18 7.30 6.66 -7.27
N GLY A 19 6.45 6.38 -6.28
CA GLY A 19 6.52 5.15 -5.49
C GLY A 19 6.25 3.89 -6.32
N VAL A 20 5.20 3.93 -7.17
CA VAL A 20 4.90 2.83 -8.10
C VAL A 20 6.07 2.57 -9.05
N TYR A 21 6.69 3.60 -9.59
CA TYR A 21 7.86 3.47 -10.45
C TYR A 21 9.06 2.90 -9.70
N MET A 22 9.43 3.47 -8.56
CA MET A 22 10.62 3.09 -7.79
C MET A 22 10.58 1.64 -7.28
N PHE A 23 9.44 1.22 -6.74
CA PHE A 23 9.30 -0.09 -6.11
C PHE A 23 8.61 -1.10 -7.01
N GLY A 24 7.64 -0.66 -7.80
CA GLY A 24 6.85 -1.52 -8.66
C GLY A 24 7.64 -2.09 -9.84
N THR A 25 8.53 -1.30 -10.45
CA THR A 25 9.35 -1.75 -11.59
C THR A 25 10.17 -3.01 -11.27
N ARG A 26 10.77 -3.08 -10.07
CA ARG A 26 11.52 -4.27 -9.65
C ARG A 26 10.64 -5.51 -9.48
N LEU A 27 9.44 -5.32 -8.93
CA LEU A 27 8.47 -6.41 -8.77
C LEU A 27 7.94 -6.88 -10.14
N GLU A 28 7.66 -5.93 -11.04
CA GLU A 28 7.24 -6.24 -12.41
C GLU A 28 8.32 -7.03 -13.18
N GLN A 29 9.57 -6.61 -13.10
CA GLN A 29 10.70 -7.34 -13.70
C GLN A 29 10.84 -8.76 -13.17
N MET A 30 10.55 -8.98 -11.89
CA MET A 30 10.64 -10.29 -11.25
C MET A 30 9.43 -11.19 -11.56
N TRP A 31 8.22 -10.62 -11.61
CA TRP A 31 6.97 -11.39 -11.73
C TRP A 31 6.40 -11.44 -13.15
N GLY A 32 6.82 -10.50 -14.01
CA GLY A 32 6.20 -10.20 -15.29
C GLY A 32 4.95 -9.30 -15.13
N ALA A 33 4.64 -8.55 -16.20
CA ALA A 33 3.60 -7.52 -16.20
C ALA A 33 2.22 -8.02 -15.78
N LYS A 34 1.81 -9.21 -16.25
CA LYS A 34 0.48 -9.78 -15.93
C LYS A 34 0.31 -10.06 -14.43
N ARG A 35 1.31 -10.65 -13.79
CA ARG A 35 1.27 -10.97 -12.37
C ARG A 35 1.38 -9.70 -11.52
N TYR A 36 2.20 -8.74 -11.93
CA TYR A 36 2.31 -7.44 -11.30
C TYR A 36 0.98 -6.66 -11.36
N LEU A 37 0.33 -6.61 -12.53
CA LEU A 37 -0.97 -5.96 -12.68
C LEU A 37 -2.04 -6.61 -11.79
N ASN A 38 -2.10 -7.94 -11.75
CA ASN A 38 -3.02 -8.66 -10.86
C ASN A 38 -2.75 -8.32 -9.40
N PHE A 39 -1.47 -8.24 -9.00
CA PHE A 39 -1.09 -7.83 -7.65
C PHE A 39 -1.59 -6.42 -7.33
N TYR A 40 -1.33 -5.47 -8.22
CA TYR A 40 -1.76 -4.08 -8.08
C TYR A 40 -3.28 -3.98 -7.89
N ILE A 41 -4.06 -4.65 -8.76
CA ILE A 41 -5.52 -4.62 -8.69
C ILE A 41 -6.05 -5.28 -7.41
N ILE A 42 -5.54 -6.45 -7.04
CA ILE A 42 -5.99 -7.18 -5.84
C ILE A 42 -5.68 -6.38 -4.57
N THR A 43 -4.48 -5.81 -4.46
CA THR A 43 -4.10 -5.01 -3.29
C THR A 43 -4.89 -3.71 -3.20
N GLY A 44 -5.16 -3.06 -4.34
CA GLY A 44 -5.99 -1.86 -4.37
C GLY A 44 -7.47 -2.13 -4.05
N LEU A 45 -8.03 -3.24 -4.50
CA LEU A 45 -9.39 -3.67 -4.13
C LEU A 45 -9.46 -4.06 -2.66
N GLY A 46 -8.44 -4.77 -2.14
CA GLY A 46 -8.33 -5.10 -0.72
C GLY A 46 -8.24 -3.85 0.17
N ALA A 47 -7.47 -2.86 -0.28
CA ALA A 47 -7.40 -1.55 0.37
C ALA A 47 -8.77 -0.87 0.44
N ALA A 48 -9.49 -0.82 -0.69
CA ALA A 48 -10.82 -0.24 -0.76
C ALA A 48 -11.82 -0.98 0.15
N LEU A 49 -11.78 -2.32 0.18
CA LEU A 49 -12.64 -3.13 1.03
C LEU A 49 -12.45 -2.78 2.52
N ILE A 50 -11.21 -2.83 3.01
CA ILE A 50 -10.90 -2.52 4.42
C ILE A 50 -11.30 -1.09 4.76
N HIS A 51 -10.96 -0.14 3.89
CA HIS A 51 -11.32 1.27 4.11
C HIS A 51 -12.83 1.45 4.18
N THR A 52 -13.61 0.88 3.24
CA THR A 52 -15.06 1.02 3.22
C THR A 52 -15.71 0.42 4.47
N LEU A 53 -15.25 -0.75 4.93
CA LEU A 53 -15.78 -1.36 6.15
C LEU A 53 -15.52 -0.51 7.41
N ILE A 54 -14.34 0.08 7.52
CA ILE A 54 -13.98 0.96 8.64
C ILE A 54 -14.76 2.27 8.54
N GLN A 55 -14.80 2.89 7.36
CA GLN A 55 -15.51 4.14 7.14
C GLN A 55 -17.02 3.99 7.41
N ASP A 56 -17.64 2.88 7.00
CA ASP A 56 -19.05 2.59 7.30
C ASP A 56 -19.31 2.52 8.82
N TYR A 57 -18.42 1.84 9.55
CA TYR A 57 -18.45 1.83 11.00
C TYR A 57 -18.30 3.24 11.60
N GLU A 58 -17.33 4.02 11.15
CA GLU A 58 -17.09 5.39 11.63
C GLU A 58 -18.28 6.32 11.35
N ILE A 59 -18.92 6.19 10.17
CA ILE A 59 -20.13 6.93 9.82
C ILE A 59 -21.29 6.55 10.77
N THR A 60 -21.49 5.27 11.05
CA THR A 60 -22.56 4.80 11.95
C THR A 60 -22.36 5.28 13.38
N GLN A 61 -21.11 5.51 13.80
CA GLN A 61 -20.78 6.10 15.10
C GLN A 61 -20.79 7.65 15.10
N GLY A 62 -21.05 8.29 13.97
CA GLY A 62 -21.04 9.75 13.83
C GLY A 62 -19.64 10.37 13.90
N LEU A 63 -18.59 9.60 13.71
CA LEU A 63 -17.19 10.04 13.81
C LEU A 63 -16.70 10.75 12.55
N VAL A 64 -17.22 10.38 11.38
CA VAL A 64 -16.86 10.96 10.09
C VAL A 64 -18.09 11.27 9.23
N SER A 65 -17.94 12.20 8.29
CA SER A 65 -18.99 12.54 7.33
C SER A 65 -19.04 11.54 6.16
N ILE A 66 -20.25 11.24 5.68
CA ILE A 66 -20.48 10.37 4.51
C ILE A 66 -19.84 10.90 3.21
N ASN A 67 -19.52 12.19 3.14
CA ASN A 67 -19.03 12.85 1.94
C ASN A 67 -17.49 12.92 1.84
N GLN A 68 -16.74 11.97 2.42
CA GLN A 68 -15.29 11.91 2.29
C GLN A 68 -14.89 10.97 1.13
N PRO A 69 -14.51 11.51 -0.04
CA PRO A 69 -14.09 10.68 -1.16
C PRO A 69 -12.71 10.06 -0.88
N THR A 70 -12.59 8.76 -1.13
CA THR A 70 -11.30 8.05 -1.07
C THR A 70 -10.80 7.83 -2.49
N VAL A 71 -9.66 8.41 -2.81
CA VAL A 71 -9.04 8.33 -4.14
C VAL A 71 -7.53 8.10 -4.03
N GLY A 72 -6.95 7.43 -5.00
CA GLY A 72 -5.51 7.29 -5.15
C GLY A 72 -5.04 5.84 -5.30
N ALA A 73 -3.86 5.72 -5.87
CA ALA A 73 -3.15 4.46 -6.04
C ALA A 73 -2.49 3.98 -4.73
N SER A 74 -2.53 4.80 -3.67
CA SER A 74 -1.73 4.61 -2.46
C SER A 74 -2.02 3.29 -1.73
N GLY A 75 -3.26 2.82 -1.70
CA GLY A 75 -3.58 1.51 -1.15
C GLY A 75 -2.83 0.38 -1.86
N ALA A 76 -2.84 0.36 -3.20
CA ALA A 76 -2.06 -0.61 -3.98
C ALA A 76 -0.54 -0.39 -3.80
N LEU A 77 -0.10 0.87 -3.71
CA LEU A 77 1.29 1.22 -3.46
C LEU A 77 1.79 0.66 -2.12
N PHE A 78 0.98 0.70 -1.06
CA PHE A 78 1.35 0.06 0.22
C PHE A 78 1.53 -1.46 0.08
N GLY A 79 0.70 -2.12 -0.73
CA GLY A 79 0.91 -3.51 -1.11
C GLY A 79 2.26 -3.72 -1.81
N ILE A 80 2.61 -2.86 -2.77
CA ILE A 80 3.90 -2.87 -3.47
C ILE A 80 5.07 -2.69 -2.49
N LEU A 81 4.99 -1.72 -1.57
CA LEU A 81 6.03 -1.47 -0.56
C LEU A 81 6.26 -2.69 0.33
N VAL A 82 5.18 -3.33 0.79
CA VAL A 82 5.27 -4.57 1.59
C VAL A 82 5.90 -5.70 0.78
N ALA A 83 5.46 -5.92 -0.47
CA ALA A 83 6.05 -6.93 -1.33
C ALA A 83 7.54 -6.66 -1.57
N PHE A 84 7.93 -5.41 -1.85
CA PHE A 84 9.32 -5.02 -2.00
C PHE A 84 10.15 -5.33 -0.75
N ALA A 85 9.66 -4.94 0.43
CA ALA A 85 10.35 -5.21 1.69
C ALA A 85 10.45 -6.71 2.02
N MET A 86 9.49 -7.53 1.57
CA MET A 86 9.54 -8.99 1.74
C MET A 86 10.58 -9.66 0.85
N TYR A 87 10.78 -9.18 -0.39
CA TYR A 87 11.76 -9.75 -1.32
C TYR A 87 13.16 -9.16 -1.13
N TRP A 88 13.27 -7.89 -0.80
CA TRP A 88 14.54 -7.19 -0.60
C TRP A 88 14.61 -6.49 0.77
N PRO A 89 14.53 -7.24 1.89
CA PRO A 89 14.38 -6.67 3.23
C PRO A 89 15.56 -5.81 3.68
N ASN A 90 16.74 -6.08 3.15
CA ASN A 90 17.98 -5.39 3.54
C ASN A 90 18.43 -4.31 2.53
N THR A 91 17.63 -4.04 1.49
CA THR A 91 17.90 -2.92 0.58
C THR A 91 17.85 -1.62 1.37
N GLU A 92 18.88 -0.81 1.23
CA GLU A 92 18.96 0.51 1.83
C GLU A 92 18.17 1.51 1.01
N LEU A 93 17.26 2.19 1.67
CA LEU A 93 16.40 3.22 1.11
C LEU A 93 16.72 4.55 1.79
N TYR A 94 16.72 5.61 1.02
CA TYR A 94 16.92 6.97 1.52
C TYR A 94 15.58 7.70 1.53
N ILE A 95 15.22 8.26 2.68
CA ILE A 95 14.09 9.18 2.73
C ILE A 95 14.56 10.51 2.16
N MET A 96 13.74 11.09 1.27
CA MET A 96 14.04 12.37 0.65
C MET A 96 14.51 13.42 1.69
N PHE A 97 15.65 14.04 1.44
CA PHE A 97 16.31 15.02 2.32
C PHE A 97 16.96 14.46 3.61
N ILE A 98 16.87 13.15 3.87
CA ILE A 98 17.52 12.52 5.02
C ILE A 98 18.63 11.59 4.49
N PRO A 99 19.92 11.95 4.63
CA PRO A 99 21.02 11.16 4.06
C PRO A 99 21.40 9.95 4.94
N VAL A 100 20.42 9.34 5.59
CA VAL A 100 20.60 8.14 6.41
C VAL A 100 19.94 6.96 5.73
N PRO A 101 20.70 5.90 5.37
CA PRO A 101 20.12 4.71 4.76
C PRO A 101 19.35 3.90 5.81
N ILE A 102 18.12 3.54 5.47
CA ILE A 102 17.26 2.69 6.29
C ILE A 102 16.92 1.43 5.50
N LYS A 103 17.07 0.25 6.11
CA LYS A 103 16.69 -1.00 5.45
C LYS A 103 15.19 -1.05 5.18
N ALA A 104 14.80 -1.52 4.00
CA ALA A 104 13.41 -1.54 3.53
C ALA A 104 12.42 -2.15 4.54
N LYS A 105 12.80 -3.25 5.19
CA LYS A 105 11.97 -3.91 6.22
C LYS A 105 11.64 -2.99 7.40
N TYR A 106 12.58 -2.16 7.83
CA TYR A 106 12.36 -1.24 8.95
C TYR A 106 11.57 -0.01 8.52
N LEU A 107 11.87 0.53 7.33
CA LEU A 107 11.15 1.68 6.80
C LEU A 107 9.68 1.36 6.55
N VAL A 108 9.38 0.25 5.87
CA VAL A 108 8.01 -0.17 5.57
C VAL A 108 7.26 -0.57 6.85
N GLY A 109 7.93 -1.26 7.78
CA GLY A 109 7.34 -1.61 9.08
C GLY A 109 6.99 -0.38 9.93
N ALA A 110 7.90 0.60 10.01
CA ALA A 110 7.66 1.86 10.72
C ALA A 110 6.54 2.67 10.06
N TYR A 111 6.48 2.69 8.73
CA TYR A 111 5.42 3.39 8.00
C TYR A 111 4.05 2.72 8.25
N ALA A 112 3.96 1.39 8.23
CA ALA A 112 2.72 0.68 8.58
C ALA A 112 2.29 0.94 10.03
N ALA A 113 3.23 0.99 10.97
CA ALA A 113 2.95 1.35 12.36
C ALA A 113 2.46 2.80 12.51
N TYR A 114 3.05 3.73 11.76
CA TYR A 114 2.57 5.11 11.70
C TYR A 114 1.15 5.22 11.15
N GLU A 115 0.83 4.51 10.06
CA GLU A 115 -0.52 4.49 9.48
C GLU A 115 -1.56 3.94 10.47
N LEU A 116 -1.20 2.90 11.22
CA LEU A 116 -2.07 2.36 12.27
C LEU A 116 -2.29 3.38 13.39
N PHE A 117 -1.23 4.00 13.88
CA PHE A 117 -1.31 5.04 14.91
C PHE A 117 -2.16 6.23 14.45
N ALA A 118 -1.91 6.74 13.25
CA ALA A 118 -2.62 7.87 12.69
C ALA A 118 -4.12 7.57 12.46
N GLY A 119 -4.42 6.36 11.93
CA GLY A 119 -5.80 5.91 11.74
C GLY A 119 -6.59 5.78 13.04
N VAL A 120 -5.96 5.22 14.09
CA VAL A 120 -6.64 5.02 15.39
C VAL A 120 -6.75 6.34 16.17
N SER A 121 -5.74 7.21 16.10
CA SER A 121 -5.73 8.49 16.85
C SER A 121 -6.53 9.60 16.18
N GLY A 122 -7.00 9.41 14.93
CA GLY A 122 -7.62 10.46 14.13
C GLY A 122 -6.64 11.56 13.67
N PHE A 123 -5.34 11.32 13.82
CA PHE A 123 -4.31 12.22 13.33
C PHE A 123 -4.28 12.25 11.80
N GLN A 124 -4.24 13.44 11.20
CA GLN A 124 -4.37 13.64 9.76
C GLN A 124 -5.66 13.05 9.17
N SER A 125 -6.81 13.46 9.68
CA SER A 125 -8.15 12.97 9.32
C SER A 125 -8.54 13.05 7.81
N GLY A 126 -7.72 13.64 6.96
CA GLY A 126 -7.92 13.68 5.50
C GLY A 126 -7.22 12.54 4.73
N VAL A 127 -6.50 11.65 5.42
CA VAL A 127 -5.75 10.54 4.82
C VAL A 127 -6.48 9.22 5.09
N ALA A 128 -6.59 8.39 4.05
CA ALA A 128 -7.23 7.08 4.17
C ALA A 128 -6.26 6.01 4.75
N HIS A 129 -5.87 6.17 6.02
CA HIS A 129 -4.90 5.31 6.71
C HIS A 129 -5.27 3.83 6.64
N PHE A 130 -6.54 3.49 6.82
CA PHE A 130 -7.01 2.11 6.74
C PHE A 130 -7.00 1.54 5.31
N ALA A 131 -7.08 2.38 4.27
CA ALA A 131 -6.82 1.92 2.90
C ALA A 131 -5.35 1.50 2.72
N HIS A 132 -4.40 2.27 3.28
CA HIS A 132 -2.99 1.93 3.25
C HIS A 132 -2.70 0.60 3.96
N LEU A 133 -3.23 0.44 5.17
CA LEU A 133 -3.10 -0.81 5.95
C LEU A 133 -3.78 -2.00 5.26
N GLY A 134 -4.94 -1.78 4.63
CA GLY A 134 -5.62 -2.79 3.84
C GLY A 134 -4.77 -3.26 2.66
N GLY A 135 -4.21 -2.34 1.90
CA GLY A 135 -3.29 -2.66 0.81
C GLY A 135 -2.04 -3.41 1.27
N ALA A 136 -1.44 -2.98 2.38
CA ALA A 136 -0.31 -3.66 3.02
C ALA A 136 -0.66 -5.10 3.42
N LEU A 137 -1.80 -5.32 4.05
CA LEU A 137 -2.28 -6.64 4.47
C LEU A 137 -2.51 -7.57 3.28
N PHE A 138 -3.26 -7.13 2.27
CA PHE A 138 -3.50 -7.93 1.08
C PHE A 138 -2.21 -8.20 0.30
N GLY A 139 -1.29 -7.24 0.23
CA GLY A 139 0.03 -7.42 -0.36
C GLY A 139 0.84 -8.49 0.35
N PHE A 140 0.89 -8.45 1.68
CA PHE A 140 1.57 -9.45 2.50
C PHE A 140 0.99 -10.86 2.30
N LEU A 141 -0.34 -10.99 2.37
CA LEU A 141 -1.02 -12.27 2.21
C LEU A 141 -0.81 -12.86 0.82
N LEU A 142 -0.90 -12.03 -0.22
CA LEU A 142 -0.74 -12.47 -1.60
C LEU A 142 0.69 -12.93 -1.90
N VAL A 143 1.70 -12.20 -1.41
CA VAL A 143 3.11 -12.61 -1.53
C VAL A 143 3.35 -13.94 -0.79
N LYS A 144 2.84 -14.07 0.44
CA LYS A 144 2.95 -15.35 1.19
C LYS A 144 2.30 -16.51 0.46
N TYR A 145 1.10 -16.30 -0.08
CA TYR A 145 0.39 -17.32 -0.86
C TYR A 145 1.19 -17.72 -2.10
N TRP A 146 1.68 -16.77 -2.86
CA TRP A 146 2.47 -17.07 -4.07
C TRP A 146 3.80 -17.75 -3.76
N ASN A 147 4.50 -17.34 -2.72
CA ASN A 147 5.75 -17.98 -2.33
C ASN A 147 5.54 -19.43 -1.87
N LYS A 148 4.39 -19.74 -1.25
CA LYS A 148 4.04 -21.11 -0.88
C LYS A 148 3.72 -21.95 -2.12
N THR A 149 2.95 -21.41 -3.07
CA THR A 149 2.50 -22.13 -4.27
C THR A 149 3.64 -22.38 -5.25
N ASN A 150 4.53 -21.40 -5.45
CA ASN A 150 5.68 -21.56 -6.37
C ASN A 150 6.75 -22.53 -5.86
N ARG A 151 6.86 -22.78 -4.57
CA ARG A 151 7.77 -23.80 -4.03
C ARG A 151 7.39 -25.22 -4.47
N ASN A 152 6.14 -25.44 -4.87
CA ASN A 152 5.64 -26.73 -5.33
C ASN A 152 5.80 -26.93 -6.85
N THR A 153 6.28 -25.92 -7.60
CA THR A 153 6.45 -26.00 -9.06
C THR A 153 7.92 -26.03 -9.50
N LEU A 154 8.86 -26.09 -8.57
CA LEU A 154 10.29 -26.17 -8.84
C LEU A 154 10.87 -27.58 -8.72
N TYR A 155 9.99 -28.62 -8.78
CA TYR A 155 10.39 -30.01 -8.89
C TYR A 155 9.63 -30.68 -10.02
#